data_6e48c199f69cc8afdcde87ec765b918e
#
_entry.id   6e48c199f69cc8afdcde87ec765b918e
#
_cell.length_a   1.000
_cell.length_b   1.000
_cell.length_c   1.000
_cell.angle_alpha   90.00
_cell.angle_beta   90.00
_cell.angle_gamma   90.00
#
_symmetry.space_group_name_H-M   'P 1'
#
loop_
_entity.id
_entity.type
_entity.pdbx_description
1 polymer ?
#
loop_
_entity_poly.entity_id
_entity_poly.type
_entity_poly.pdbx_seq_one_letter_code
_entity_poly.pdbx_strand_id
1 'polypeptide(L)'
;MKLVIYQVFTRTFGNKNSNRKPNGTLAENGVGKMNDFDDATLQQIKSLGVNTIWYTGVIRHATCTDYSAFGIPRQTPRVVKGKAGSPYAITDYYDIDPDIADNVAERMSEFEDLVKRTHKEGLKVIIDFVPNHVAREYKSICKPKGVKDLGETDDMGKHFDANNNFYYCPNEPLDMSAIPLPNGIEADDSNEMAAEYTETVARCTGNDRFDAH
;
A
#
# COMPACT_ATOMS: atom_id res chain seq x y z
N MET A 1 22.92 -11.21 21.00
CA MET A 1 21.54 -11.39 21.53
C MET A 1 20.70 -12.04 20.43
N LYS A 2 19.90 -13.07 20.78
CA LYS A 2 19.00 -13.73 19.82
C LYS A 2 17.91 -12.75 19.39
N LEU A 3 17.61 -12.67 18.09
CA LEU A 3 16.52 -11.89 17.56
C LEU A 3 15.21 -12.69 17.75
N VAL A 4 14.24 -12.08 18.43
CA VAL A 4 12.89 -12.63 18.64
C VAL A 4 11.90 -11.60 18.12
N ILE A 5 11.20 -11.92 17.03
CA ILE A 5 10.37 -10.99 16.26
C ILE A 5 8.89 -11.29 16.53
N TYR A 6 8.12 -10.24 16.77
CA TYR A 6 6.67 -10.23 16.69
C TYR A 6 6.24 -9.51 15.42
N GLN A 7 5.78 -10.27 14.44
CA GLN A 7 5.22 -9.71 13.22
C GLN A 7 3.75 -9.34 13.44
N VAL A 8 3.35 -8.17 12.99
CA VAL A 8 1.99 -7.67 13.14
C VAL A 8 1.53 -6.98 11.86
N PHE A 9 0.33 -7.33 11.41
CA PHE A 9 -0.31 -6.60 10.32
C PHE A 9 -1.02 -5.38 10.89
N THR A 10 -0.42 -4.21 10.67
CA THR A 10 -0.82 -2.93 11.30
C THR A 10 -2.29 -2.62 11.04
N ARG A 11 -2.78 -2.88 9.83
CA ARG A 11 -4.16 -2.64 9.42
C ARG A 11 -5.21 -3.39 10.25
N THR A 12 -4.89 -4.58 10.77
CA THR A 12 -5.83 -5.42 11.52
C THR A 12 -5.62 -5.37 13.02
N PHE A 13 -4.40 -5.07 13.46
CA PHE A 13 -4.08 -4.96 14.88
C PHE A 13 -4.80 -3.73 15.46
N GLY A 14 -5.39 -3.88 16.64
CA GLY A 14 -6.13 -2.80 17.30
C GLY A 14 -7.54 -2.56 16.76
N ASN A 15 -7.88 -3.07 15.57
CA ASN A 15 -9.22 -2.93 15.05
C ASN A 15 -10.26 -3.63 15.94
N LYS A 16 -11.10 -2.84 16.59
CA LYS A 16 -12.16 -3.32 17.51
C LYS A 16 -13.48 -3.59 16.82
N ASN A 17 -13.60 -3.27 15.52
CA ASN A 17 -14.80 -3.54 14.76
C ASN A 17 -14.85 -5.03 14.37
N SER A 18 -15.91 -5.70 14.76
CA SER A 18 -16.14 -7.12 14.45
C SER A 18 -16.94 -7.35 13.17
N ASN A 19 -17.40 -6.28 12.52
CA ASN A 19 -18.05 -6.38 11.23
C ASN A 19 -17.03 -6.86 10.17
N ARG A 20 -17.43 -7.85 9.38
CA ARG A 20 -16.56 -8.48 8.37
C ARG A 20 -17.27 -8.52 7.02
N LYS A 21 -17.85 -7.38 6.64
CA LYS A 21 -18.52 -7.26 5.36
C LYS A 21 -17.53 -7.48 4.23
N PRO A 22 -17.73 -8.47 3.35
CA PRO A 22 -16.89 -8.64 2.17
C PRO A 22 -16.85 -7.34 1.36
N ASN A 23 -15.65 -6.87 0.99
CA ASN A 23 -15.43 -5.60 0.30
C ASN A 23 -16.06 -4.37 0.99
N GLY A 24 -16.24 -4.42 2.32
CA GLY A 24 -16.75 -3.29 3.10
C GLY A 24 -15.74 -2.14 3.15
N THR A 25 -16.26 -0.94 3.31
CA THR A 25 -15.48 0.29 3.51
C THR A 25 -14.77 0.30 4.86
N LEU A 26 -13.85 1.25 5.06
CA LEU A 26 -13.23 1.49 6.37
C LEU A 26 -14.28 1.82 7.45
N ALA A 27 -15.33 2.58 7.11
CA ALA A 27 -16.40 2.91 8.04
C ALA A 27 -17.20 1.67 8.46
N GLU A 28 -17.39 0.69 7.57
CA GLU A 28 -18.12 -0.53 7.84
C GLU A 28 -17.29 -1.54 8.62
N ASN A 29 -16.04 -1.75 8.26
CA ASN A 29 -15.21 -2.83 8.79
C ASN A 29 -14.20 -2.37 9.84
N GLY A 30 -13.97 -1.07 9.95
CA GLY A 30 -12.89 -0.53 10.76
C GLY A 30 -11.52 -0.83 10.19
N VAL A 31 -10.51 -0.30 10.85
CA VAL A 31 -9.10 -0.51 10.54
C VAL A 31 -8.26 -0.26 11.80
N GLY A 32 -7.17 -1.00 11.98
CA GLY A 32 -6.18 -0.73 13.02
C GLY A 32 -5.37 0.52 12.70
N LYS A 33 -4.90 1.20 13.72
CA LYS A 33 -4.17 2.45 13.63
C LYS A 33 -2.77 2.33 14.20
N MET A 34 -1.86 3.18 13.73
CA MET A 34 -0.52 3.28 14.31
C MET A 34 -0.55 3.64 15.80
N ASN A 35 -1.56 4.40 16.22
CA ASN A 35 -1.74 4.81 17.61
C ASN A 35 -2.36 3.71 18.51
N ASP A 36 -2.83 2.60 17.96
CA ASP A 36 -3.21 1.42 18.74
C ASP A 36 -2.00 0.74 19.43
N PHE A 37 -0.78 1.04 18.94
CA PHE A 37 0.47 0.62 19.56
C PHE A 37 0.94 1.64 20.60
N ASP A 38 0.14 1.84 21.64
CA ASP A 38 0.49 2.67 22.78
C ASP A 38 1.55 1.99 23.70
N ASP A 39 2.05 2.72 24.70
CA ASP A 39 3.07 2.22 25.64
C ASP A 39 2.61 0.91 26.31
N ALA A 40 1.34 0.80 26.69
CA ALA A 40 0.81 -0.39 27.36
C ALA A 40 0.77 -1.61 26.42
N THR A 41 0.32 -1.42 25.19
CA THR A 41 0.31 -2.45 24.13
C THR A 41 1.72 -2.93 23.82
N LEU A 42 2.68 -2.01 23.68
CA LEU A 42 4.08 -2.33 23.40
C LEU A 42 4.73 -3.11 24.55
N GLN A 43 4.44 -2.75 25.82
CA GLN A 43 4.89 -3.49 27.00
C GLN A 43 4.28 -4.89 27.06
N GLN A 44 3.00 -5.04 26.71
CA GLN A 44 2.35 -6.35 26.63
C GLN A 44 3.02 -7.23 25.57
N ILE A 45 3.28 -6.71 24.38
CA ILE A 45 4.00 -7.45 23.32
C ILE A 45 5.40 -7.83 23.82
N LYS A 46 6.12 -6.91 24.43
CA LYS A 46 7.46 -7.16 25.01
C LYS A 46 7.44 -8.27 26.06
N SER A 47 6.38 -8.37 26.87
CA SER A 47 6.23 -9.40 27.90
C SER A 47 6.22 -10.82 27.35
N LEU A 48 5.96 -11.00 26.03
CA LEU A 48 6.07 -12.28 25.33
C LEU A 48 7.55 -12.72 25.10
N GLY A 49 8.51 -11.91 25.54
CA GLY A 49 9.94 -12.19 25.37
C GLY A 49 10.52 -11.75 24.02
N VAL A 50 9.78 -10.96 23.23
CA VAL A 50 10.26 -10.41 21.95
C VAL A 50 11.13 -9.19 22.16
N ASN A 51 12.02 -8.90 21.22
CA ASN A 51 12.87 -7.72 21.22
C ASN A 51 12.79 -6.90 19.94
N THR A 52 11.91 -7.29 19.03
CA THR A 52 11.74 -6.62 17.75
C THR A 52 10.27 -6.75 17.32
N ILE A 53 9.68 -5.66 16.83
CA ILE A 53 8.38 -5.66 16.18
C ILE A 53 8.57 -5.46 14.68
N TRP A 54 7.91 -6.30 13.89
CA TRP A 54 7.83 -6.16 12.45
C TRP A 54 6.44 -5.65 12.08
N TYR A 55 6.36 -4.36 11.75
CA TYR A 55 5.14 -3.71 11.29
C TYR A 55 4.94 -3.97 9.79
N THR A 56 4.00 -4.83 9.44
CA THR A 56 3.65 -5.17 8.07
C THR A 56 2.62 -4.19 7.52
N GLY A 57 2.79 -3.77 6.27
CA GLY A 57 1.82 -2.95 5.53
C GLY A 57 1.77 -1.49 5.96
N VAL A 58 2.93 -0.89 6.26
CA VAL A 58 3.01 0.53 6.64
C VAL A 58 3.30 1.46 5.46
N ILE A 59 3.96 0.97 4.42
CA ILE A 59 4.24 1.77 3.20
C ILE A 59 2.95 1.93 2.40
N ARG A 60 2.74 3.10 1.81
CA ARG A 60 1.53 3.41 1.05
C ARG A 60 1.32 2.44 -0.11
N HIS A 61 0.17 1.79 -0.12
CA HIS A 61 -0.25 0.83 -1.14
C HIS A 61 -1.57 1.23 -1.79
N ALA A 62 -1.95 0.54 -2.86
CA ALA A 62 -3.18 0.80 -3.58
C ALA A 62 -4.40 0.49 -2.71
N THR A 63 -5.37 1.41 -2.68
CA THR A 63 -6.66 1.27 -1.99
C THR A 63 -7.75 1.98 -2.80
N CYS A 64 -9.00 1.51 -2.69
CA CYS A 64 -10.15 2.22 -3.25
C CYS A 64 -10.66 3.35 -2.34
N THR A 65 -10.10 3.53 -1.15
CA THR A 65 -10.45 4.68 -0.29
C THR A 65 -9.98 5.98 -0.93
N ASP A 66 -10.86 6.96 -0.97
CA ASP A 66 -10.56 8.26 -1.58
C ASP A 66 -9.81 9.17 -0.60
N TYR A 67 -8.58 9.48 -0.92
CA TYR A 67 -7.72 10.42 -0.20
C TYR A 67 -7.30 11.62 -1.06
N SER A 68 -8.05 11.92 -2.13
CA SER A 68 -7.73 13.03 -3.05
C SER A 68 -7.71 14.39 -2.35
N ALA A 69 -8.51 14.58 -1.29
CA ALA A 69 -8.49 15.76 -0.44
C ALA A 69 -7.13 16.02 0.23
N PHE A 70 -6.27 14.99 0.32
CA PHE A 70 -4.91 15.05 0.87
C PHE A 70 -3.84 15.00 -0.23
N GLY A 71 -4.22 15.18 -1.50
CA GLY A 71 -3.32 15.13 -2.64
C GLY A 71 -2.87 13.72 -3.05
N ILE A 72 -3.43 12.68 -2.46
CA ILE A 72 -3.15 11.30 -2.82
C ILE A 72 -4.01 10.92 -4.04
N PRO A 73 -3.40 10.48 -5.15
CA PRO A 73 -4.16 10.08 -6.34
C PRO A 73 -5.11 8.92 -6.04
N ARG A 74 -6.33 9.02 -6.56
CA ARG A 74 -7.28 7.89 -6.52
C ARG A 74 -6.75 6.75 -7.38
N GLN A 75 -7.05 5.52 -6.98
CA GLN A 75 -6.69 4.32 -7.70
C GLN A 75 -7.88 3.76 -8.45
N THR A 76 -7.65 3.24 -9.64
CA THR A 76 -8.69 2.58 -10.45
C THR A 76 -9.09 1.25 -9.80
N PRO A 77 -10.37 1.05 -9.46
CA PRO A 77 -10.80 -0.17 -8.73
C PRO A 77 -10.41 -1.49 -9.41
N ARG A 78 -10.29 -1.53 -10.74
CA ARG A 78 -9.91 -2.74 -11.47
C ARG A 78 -8.49 -3.22 -11.21
N VAL A 79 -7.62 -2.34 -10.74
CA VAL A 79 -6.22 -2.66 -10.44
C VAL A 79 -5.93 -2.62 -8.95
N VAL A 80 -6.98 -2.64 -8.11
CA VAL A 80 -6.90 -2.73 -6.66
C VAL A 80 -7.52 -4.03 -6.20
N LYS A 81 -6.84 -4.78 -5.33
CA LYS A 81 -7.35 -6.03 -4.77
C LYS A 81 -8.45 -5.77 -3.73
N GLY A 82 -9.70 -6.02 -4.08
CA GLY A 82 -10.84 -5.67 -3.25
C GLY A 82 -10.95 -4.14 -3.08
N LYS A 83 -11.45 -3.64 -1.93
CA LYS A 83 -11.45 -2.20 -1.62
C LYS A 83 -10.23 -1.77 -0.80
N ALA A 84 -9.75 -2.65 0.05
CA ALA A 84 -8.64 -2.39 0.95
C ALA A 84 -7.27 -2.44 0.27
N GLY A 85 -7.17 -3.10 -0.87
CA GLY A 85 -5.91 -3.34 -1.56
C GLY A 85 -5.06 -4.43 -0.92
N SER A 86 -3.88 -4.64 -1.51
CA SER A 86 -2.84 -5.49 -0.96
C SER A 86 -1.77 -4.63 -0.30
N PRO A 87 -1.30 -4.97 0.92
CA PRO A 87 -0.22 -4.23 1.58
C PRO A 87 1.11 -4.30 0.83
N TYR A 88 1.18 -5.13 -0.21
CA TYR A 88 2.35 -5.31 -1.06
C TYR A 88 2.22 -4.63 -2.44
N ALA A 89 1.05 -4.09 -2.78
CA ALA A 89 0.84 -3.31 -4.00
C ALA A 89 1.22 -1.84 -3.77
N ILE A 90 2.52 -1.57 -3.66
CA ILE A 90 3.06 -0.26 -3.29
C ILE A 90 2.77 0.79 -4.37
N THR A 91 2.25 1.94 -3.95
CA THR A 91 2.00 3.12 -4.80
C THR A 91 2.97 4.26 -4.56
N ASP A 92 3.64 4.28 -3.41
CA ASP A 92 4.67 5.26 -3.08
C ASP A 92 5.60 4.71 -1.99
N TYR A 93 6.87 4.50 -2.29
CA TYR A 93 7.87 4.05 -1.31
C TYR A 93 8.29 5.12 -0.30
N TYR A 94 7.96 6.38 -0.57
CA TYR A 94 8.32 7.53 0.28
C TYR A 94 7.18 7.96 1.20
N ASP A 95 6.08 7.19 1.22
CA ASP A 95 4.86 7.57 1.93
C ASP A 95 4.33 6.45 2.82
N ILE A 96 3.54 6.83 3.81
CA ILE A 96 2.88 5.92 4.75
C ILE A 96 1.43 5.73 4.35
N ASP A 97 0.92 4.51 4.56
CA ASP A 97 -0.46 4.17 4.23
C ASP A 97 -1.44 5.03 5.03
N PRO A 98 -2.34 5.78 4.35
CA PRO A 98 -3.27 6.68 5.02
C PRO A 98 -4.36 5.95 5.82
N ASP A 99 -4.68 4.68 5.48
CA ASP A 99 -5.70 3.92 6.20
C ASP A 99 -5.33 3.70 7.67
N ILE A 100 -4.02 3.57 7.98
CA ILE A 100 -3.52 3.29 9.33
C ILE A 100 -3.20 4.54 10.15
N ALA A 101 -3.34 5.73 9.58
CA ALA A 101 -3.18 7.00 10.29
C ALA A 101 -4.51 7.48 10.91
N ASP A 102 -4.46 8.07 12.09
CA ASP A 102 -5.62 8.79 12.66
C ASP A 102 -5.82 10.12 11.95
N ASN A 103 -4.74 10.83 11.64
CA ASN A 103 -4.74 12.03 10.84
C ASN A 103 -3.94 11.81 9.55
N VAL A 104 -4.65 11.69 8.44
CA VAL A 104 -4.05 11.41 7.13
C VAL A 104 -2.98 12.44 6.72
N ALA A 105 -3.18 13.72 7.08
CA ALA A 105 -2.20 14.77 6.78
C ALA A 105 -0.89 14.57 7.55
N GLU A 106 -0.94 13.97 8.73
CA GLU A 106 0.18 13.76 9.64
C GLU A 106 0.71 12.31 9.64
N ARG A 107 0.29 11.50 8.66
CA ARG A 107 0.62 10.05 8.61
C ARG A 107 2.10 9.73 8.75
N MET A 108 2.98 10.56 8.21
CA MET A 108 4.43 10.37 8.33
C MET A 108 4.91 10.64 9.76
N SER A 109 4.46 11.72 10.40
CA SER A 109 4.82 12.01 11.78
C SER A 109 4.21 11.00 12.76
N GLU A 110 3.01 10.49 12.50
CA GLU A 110 2.44 9.39 13.30
C GLU A 110 3.31 8.12 13.20
N PHE A 111 3.85 7.81 12.02
CA PHE A 111 4.77 6.69 11.84
C PHE A 111 6.10 6.92 12.58
N GLU A 112 6.68 8.11 12.46
CA GLU A 112 7.89 8.45 13.22
C GLU A 112 7.67 8.32 14.74
N ASP A 113 6.50 8.73 15.22
CA ASP A 113 6.14 8.62 16.63
C ASP A 113 5.89 7.16 17.04
N LEU A 114 5.34 6.31 16.18
CA LEU A 114 5.27 4.86 16.39
C LEU A 114 6.67 4.27 16.57
N VAL A 115 7.62 4.64 15.71
CA VAL A 115 9.02 4.19 15.82
C VAL A 115 9.65 4.65 17.12
N LYS A 116 9.47 5.93 17.49
CA LYS A 116 9.97 6.51 18.75
C LYS A 116 9.40 5.79 19.98
N ARG A 117 8.08 5.54 20.01
CA ARG A 117 7.42 4.81 21.12
C ARG A 117 7.96 3.38 21.23
N THR A 118 8.10 2.69 20.11
CA THR A 118 8.64 1.32 20.07
C THR A 118 10.08 1.29 20.61
N HIS A 119 10.93 2.22 20.19
CA HIS A 119 12.30 2.32 20.67
C HIS A 119 12.36 2.70 22.17
N LYS A 120 11.49 3.58 22.64
CA LYS A 120 11.37 3.94 24.07
C LYS A 120 11.15 2.70 24.94
N GLU A 121 10.34 1.74 24.46
CA GLU A 121 10.12 0.47 25.16
C GLU A 121 11.29 -0.52 25.01
N GLY A 122 12.37 -0.14 24.33
CA GLY A 122 13.56 -0.97 24.10
C GLY A 122 13.36 -2.08 23.07
N LEU A 123 12.35 -1.95 22.22
CA LEU A 123 12.08 -2.83 21.10
C LEU A 123 12.69 -2.25 19.81
N LYS A 124 13.13 -3.12 18.91
CA LYS A 124 13.56 -2.74 17.56
C LYS A 124 12.38 -2.73 16.60
N VAL A 125 12.51 -1.97 15.52
CA VAL A 125 11.50 -1.89 14.45
C VAL A 125 12.02 -2.52 13.16
N ILE A 126 11.18 -3.29 12.51
CA ILE A 126 11.32 -3.74 11.12
C ILE A 126 10.05 -3.32 10.37
N ILE A 127 10.20 -2.91 9.13
CA ILE A 127 9.10 -2.73 8.18
C ILE A 127 9.36 -3.54 6.91
N ASP A 128 8.30 -3.84 6.17
CA ASP A 128 8.43 -4.48 4.86
C ASP A 128 9.09 -3.53 3.86
N PHE A 129 9.88 -4.10 2.98
CA PHE A 129 10.30 -3.47 1.74
C PHE A 129 10.07 -4.46 0.60
N VAL A 130 9.25 -4.09 -0.37
CA VAL A 130 8.78 -4.96 -1.46
C VAL A 130 9.38 -4.49 -2.80
N PRO A 131 10.60 -4.92 -3.17
CA PRO A 131 11.26 -4.42 -4.37
C PRO A 131 10.89 -5.19 -5.64
N ASN A 132 10.15 -6.32 -5.54
CA ASN A 132 9.86 -7.20 -6.65
C ASN A 132 8.79 -6.64 -7.60
N HIS A 133 7.84 -5.88 -7.07
CA HIS A 133 6.70 -5.35 -7.82
C HIS A 133 6.16 -4.07 -7.20
N VAL A 134 5.33 -3.37 -7.95
CA VAL A 134 4.60 -2.18 -7.50
C VAL A 134 3.14 -2.26 -7.98
N ALA A 135 2.27 -1.40 -7.45
CA ALA A 135 0.92 -1.24 -7.99
C ALA A 135 0.97 -0.73 -9.45
N ARG A 136 -0.04 -1.07 -10.25
CA ARG A 136 -0.17 -0.60 -11.64
C ARG A 136 -0.09 0.92 -11.72
N GLU A 137 -0.77 1.62 -10.82
CA GLU A 137 -0.80 3.07 -10.76
C GLU A 137 0.19 3.62 -9.73
N TYR A 138 1.43 3.05 -9.71
CA TYR A 138 2.50 3.61 -8.89
C TYR A 138 2.74 5.07 -9.27
N LYS A 139 2.65 5.94 -8.28
CA LYS A 139 2.98 7.36 -8.40
C LYS A 139 3.37 7.93 -7.05
N SER A 140 4.63 8.34 -6.92
CA SER A 140 5.10 8.97 -5.70
C SER A 140 4.72 10.45 -5.65
N ILE A 141 4.14 10.87 -4.51
CA ILE A 141 3.87 12.27 -4.18
C ILE A 141 4.83 12.79 -3.10
N CYS A 142 5.51 11.88 -2.39
CA CYS A 142 6.40 12.20 -1.28
C CYS A 142 7.88 12.03 -1.61
N LYS A 143 8.24 11.70 -2.86
CA LYS A 143 9.63 11.54 -3.28
C LYS A 143 10.44 12.83 -3.08
N PRO A 144 11.74 12.75 -2.75
CA PRO A 144 12.60 13.91 -2.63
C PRO A 144 12.66 14.72 -3.92
N LYS A 145 12.86 16.04 -3.79
CA LYS A 145 13.00 16.93 -4.93
C LYS A 145 14.17 16.46 -5.85
N GLY A 146 13.88 16.36 -7.13
CA GLY A 146 14.86 15.94 -8.15
C GLY A 146 14.98 14.42 -8.34
N VAL A 147 14.33 13.61 -7.50
CA VAL A 147 14.23 12.18 -7.71
C VAL A 147 13.18 11.91 -8.80
N LYS A 148 13.54 11.11 -9.79
CA LYS A 148 12.63 10.62 -10.82
C LYS A 148 11.70 9.56 -10.25
N ASP A 149 10.48 9.51 -10.75
CA ASP A 149 9.55 8.45 -10.39
C ASP A 149 9.86 7.17 -11.16
N LEU A 150 9.43 6.03 -10.65
CA LEU A 150 9.59 4.76 -11.35
C LEU A 150 8.87 4.82 -12.70
N GLY A 151 9.59 4.48 -13.77
CA GLY A 151 9.07 4.51 -15.14
C GLY A 151 9.04 5.88 -15.80
N GLU A 152 9.35 6.98 -15.09
CA GLU A 152 9.28 8.35 -15.63
C GLU A 152 10.20 8.58 -16.84
N THR A 153 11.31 7.86 -16.90
CA THR A 153 12.32 8.01 -17.97
C THR A 153 12.54 6.74 -18.78
N ASP A 154 11.66 5.75 -18.59
CA ASP A 154 11.79 4.46 -19.27
C ASP A 154 11.50 4.57 -20.77
N ASP A 155 12.25 3.82 -21.56
CA ASP A 155 11.99 3.61 -23.00
C ASP A 155 11.00 2.45 -23.18
N MET A 156 9.72 2.78 -23.33
CA MET A 156 8.64 1.81 -23.51
C MET A 156 8.69 1.07 -24.87
N GLY A 157 9.53 1.51 -25.81
CA GLY A 157 9.77 0.85 -27.09
C GLY A 157 10.65 -0.39 -26.98
N LYS A 158 11.20 -0.68 -25.80
CA LYS A 158 12.09 -1.81 -25.55
C LYS A 158 11.48 -2.74 -24.51
N HIS A 159 11.53 -4.04 -24.78
CA HIS A 159 11.12 -5.03 -23.78
C HIS A 159 12.03 -4.98 -22.55
N PHE A 160 13.33 -4.90 -22.76
CA PHE A 160 14.34 -4.75 -21.71
C PHE A 160 15.33 -3.64 -22.06
N ASP A 161 15.61 -2.78 -21.09
CA ASP A 161 16.75 -1.85 -21.10
C ASP A 161 17.31 -1.75 -19.68
N ALA A 162 18.63 -1.77 -19.52
CA ALA A 162 19.27 -1.72 -18.20
C ALA A 162 19.03 -0.39 -17.45
N ASN A 163 18.58 0.65 -18.13
CA ASN A 163 18.22 1.95 -17.55
C ASN A 163 16.72 2.09 -17.25
N ASN A 164 15.90 1.12 -17.70
CA ASN A 164 14.47 1.11 -17.40
C ASN A 164 14.20 0.54 -16.00
N ASN A 165 13.16 1.06 -15.36
CA ASN A 165 12.66 0.51 -14.10
C ASN A 165 11.79 -0.73 -14.34
N PHE A 166 11.10 -0.80 -15.49
CA PHE A 166 10.16 -1.85 -15.83
C PHE A 166 10.52 -2.57 -17.12
N TYR A 167 10.06 -3.81 -17.25
CA TYR A 167 9.94 -4.46 -18.55
C TYR A 167 8.67 -3.99 -19.24
N TYR A 168 8.72 -3.85 -20.56
CA TYR A 168 7.56 -3.47 -21.37
C TYR A 168 7.27 -4.53 -22.44
N CYS A 169 6.04 -4.54 -22.93
CA CYS A 169 5.62 -5.34 -24.07
C CYS A 169 5.34 -4.39 -25.27
N PRO A 170 6.36 -3.98 -26.05
CA PRO A 170 6.17 -3.06 -27.17
C PRO A 170 5.12 -3.58 -28.15
N ASN A 171 4.23 -2.69 -28.59
CA ASN A 171 3.10 -2.99 -29.48
C ASN A 171 2.01 -3.90 -28.88
N GLU A 172 2.06 -4.20 -27.61
CA GLU A 172 1.00 -4.94 -26.91
C GLU A 172 0.35 -4.04 -25.86
N PRO A 173 -0.89 -3.60 -26.06
CA PRO A 173 -1.63 -2.85 -25.07
C PRO A 173 -2.11 -3.78 -23.94
N LEU A 174 -2.33 -3.21 -22.76
CA LEU A 174 -3.08 -3.86 -21.69
C LEU A 174 -4.46 -3.21 -21.60
N ASP A 175 -5.50 -4.01 -21.68
CA ASP A 175 -6.87 -3.61 -21.45
C ASP A 175 -7.48 -4.50 -20.36
N MET A 176 -7.78 -3.90 -19.21
CA MET A 176 -8.38 -4.58 -18.06
C MET A 176 -9.91 -4.44 -18.04
N SER A 177 -10.52 -3.70 -18.97
CA SER A 177 -11.96 -3.44 -18.99
C SER A 177 -12.80 -4.70 -19.20
N ALA A 178 -12.25 -5.69 -19.89
CA ALA A 178 -12.88 -7.00 -20.10
C ALA A 178 -12.82 -7.94 -18.87
N ILE A 179 -11.98 -7.64 -17.88
CA ILE A 179 -11.86 -8.46 -16.67
C ILE A 179 -12.99 -8.08 -15.72
N PRO A 180 -13.79 -9.06 -15.24
CA PRO A 180 -14.84 -8.77 -14.28
C PRO A 180 -14.29 -8.05 -13.04
N LEU A 181 -15.04 -7.07 -12.52
CA LEU A 181 -14.73 -6.49 -11.23
C LEU A 181 -14.72 -7.59 -10.16
N PRO A 182 -13.84 -7.54 -9.18
CA PRO A 182 -13.85 -8.48 -8.06
C PRO A 182 -15.24 -8.52 -7.42
N ASN A 183 -15.70 -9.73 -7.03
CA ASN A 183 -17.01 -9.92 -6.42
C ASN A 183 -17.29 -8.91 -5.28
N GLY A 184 -18.40 -8.20 -5.37
CA GLY A 184 -18.83 -7.21 -4.38
C GLY A 184 -18.24 -5.80 -4.59
N ILE A 185 -17.51 -5.57 -5.68
CA ILE A 185 -17.27 -4.24 -6.20
C ILE A 185 -18.26 -4.05 -7.34
N GLU A 186 -19.38 -3.43 -7.04
CA GLU A 186 -20.29 -2.93 -8.07
C GLU A 186 -19.61 -1.73 -8.74
N ALA A 187 -19.80 -1.62 -10.06
CA ALA A 187 -19.53 -0.35 -10.71
C ALA A 187 -20.47 0.67 -10.07
N ASP A 188 -19.97 1.45 -9.15
CA ASP A 188 -20.74 2.51 -8.53
C ASP A 188 -20.86 3.61 -9.57
N ASP A 189 -22.05 3.73 -10.16
CA ASP A 189 -22.37 4.77 -11.13
C ASP A 189 -22.18 6.19 -10.55
N SER A 190 -22.09 6.33 -9.23
CA SER A 190 -21.73 7.58 -8.52
C SER A 190 -20.23 7.85 -8.51
N ASN A 191 -19.40 6.90 -8.85
CA ASN A 191 -17.95 7.02 -8.90
C ASN A 191 -17.55 7.31 -10.35
N GLU A 192 -17.31 8.58 -10.65
CA GLU A 192 -16.81 9.10 -11.94
C GLU A 192 -15.42 8.53 -12.33
N MET A 193 -14.88 7.61 -11.54
CA MET A 193 -13.68 6.88 -11.92
C MET A 193 -14.04 5.79 -12.91
N ALA A 194 -13.55 5.97 -14.11
CA ALA A 194 -13.67 4.98 -15.17
C ALA A 194 -13.36 3.57 -14.63
N ALA A 195 -14.33 2.69 -14.77
CA ALA A 195 -14.14 1.28 -14.46
C ALA A 195 -13.11 0.63 -15.43
N GLU A 196 -12.55 1.41 -16.33
CA GLU A 196 -11.66 0.99 -17.41
C GLU A 196 -10.23 1.38 -17.06
N TYR A 197 -9.34 0.40 -17.09
CA TYR A 197 -7.90 0.60 -16.99
C TYR A 197 -7.23 0.07 -18.25
N THR A 198 -6.47 0.92 -18.92
CA THR A 198 -5.74 0.58 -20.14
C THR A 198 -4.32 1.13 -20.10
N GLU A 199 -3.40 0.38 -20.68
CA GLU A 199 -2.04 0.85 -20.98
C GLU A 199 -1.80 0.71 -22.48
N THR A 200 -1.29 1.73 -23.15
CA THR A 200 -0.96 1.68 -24.58
C THR A 200 0.19 0.73 -24.90
N VAL A 201 1.09 0.57 -23.95
CA VAL A 201 2.17 -0.43 -23.92
C VAL A 201 2.11 -1.11 -22.59
N ALA A 202 1.83 -2.41 -22.58
CA ALA A 202 1.73 -3.18 -21.34
C ALA A 202 3.07 -3.14 -20.59
N ARG A 203 2.99 -2.83 -19.30
CA ARG A 203 4.13 -2.76 -18.38
C ARG A 203 4.10 -3.95 -17.43
N CYS A 204 5.24 -4.59 -17.20
CA CYS A 204 5.38 -5.59 -16.16
C CYS A 204 5.66 -4.88 -14.83
N THR A 205 4.69 -4.85 -13.93
CA THR A 205 4.81 -4.24 -12.60
C THR A 205 5.29 -5.23 -11.55
N GLY A 206 5.39 -6.49 -11.90
CA GLY A 206 5.84 -7.61 -11.07
C GLY A 206 6.42 -8.72 -11.94
N ASN A 207 6.05 -9.95 -11.65
CA ASN A 207 6.56 -11.13 -12.37
C ASN A 207 5.96 -11.29 -13.77
N ASP A 208 4.84 -10.63 -14.04
CA ASP A 208 4.03 -10.82 -15.22
C ASP A 208 3.32 -9.51 -15.60
N ARG A 209 3.08 -9.31 -16.91
CA ARG A 209 2.31 -8.17 -17.43
C ARG A 209 0.84 -8.18 -16.98
N PHE A 210 0.33 -9.32 -16.55
CA PHE A 210 -1.05 -9.48 -16.08
C PHE A 210 -1.22 -9.31 -14.58
N ASP A 211 -0.13 -9.11 -13.82
CA ASP A 211 -0.20 -8.82 -12.40
C ASP A 211 -0.91 -7.49 -12.17
N ALA A 212 -2.07 -7.54 -11.55
CA ALA A 212 -2.91 -6.39 -11.22
C ALA A 212 -2.86 -6.04 -9.71
N HIS A 213 -1.69 -6.16 -9.09
CA HIS A 213 -1.51 -5.93 -7.66
C HIS A 213 -1.47 -4.46 -7.29
#